data_cbbbd35030f7055a7c432ad40d3ed192
#
_entry.id   cbbbd35030f7055a7c432ad40d3ed192
#
_cell.length_a   1.000
_cell.length_b   1.000
_cell.length_c   1.000
_cell.angle_alpha   90.00
_cell.angle_beta   90.00
_cell.angle_gamma   90.00
#
_symmetry.space_group_name_H-M   'P 1'
#
loop_
_entity.id
_entity.type
_entity.pdbx_description
1 polymer ?
#
loop_
_entity_poly.entity_id
_entity_poly.type
_entity_poly.pdbx_seq_one_letter_code
_entity_poly.pdbx_strand_id
1 'polypeptide(L)' 'MTVKEIETKMLAGYTPAGYAAVTRRQVSYFLMKLFNVNESTVSHWRHNGHIPEKRAAELKKLFPELADD' A
#
# COMPACT_ATOMS: atom_id res chain seq x y z
N MET A 1 2.64 -8.97 4.78
CA MET A 1 1.99 -8.00 3.88
C MET A 1 3.00 -7.48 2.86
N THR A 2 2.66 -7.52 1.60
CA THR A 2 3.53 -7.07 0.52
C THR A 2 2.89 -5.92 -0.26
N VAL A 3 3.72 -5.12 -0.94
CA VAL A 3 3.22 -4.05 -1.81
C VAL A 3 2.35 -4.67 -2.92
N LYS A 4 2.73 -5.82 -3.42
CA LYS A 4 1.97 -6.53 -4.46
C LYS A 4 0.57 -6.91 -4.00
N GLU A 5 0.44 -7.37 -2.77
CA GLU A 5 -0.88 -7.71 -2.21
C GLU A 5 -1.79 -6.49 -2.13
N ILE A 6 -1.23 -5.36 -1.70
CA ILE A 6 -1.97 -4.10 -1.64
C ILE A 6 -2.38 -3.67 -3.05
N GLU A 7 -1.45 -3.74 -4.01
CA GLU A 7 -1.75 -3.42 -5.40
C GLU A 7 -2.90 -4.26 -5.94
N THR A 8 -2.82 -5.57 -5.72
CA THR A 8 -3.85 -6.49 -6.20
C THR A 8 -5.22 -6.10 -5.65
N LYS A 9 -5.31 -5.82 -4.36
CA LYS A 9 -6.58 -5.43 -3.74
C LYS A 9 -7.08 -4.09 -4.27
N MET A 10 -6.22 -3.08 -4.35
CA MET A 10 -6.63 -1.76 -4.83
C MET A 10 -7.04 -1.78 -6.29
N LEU A 11 -6.31 -2.49 -7.13
CA LEU A 11 -6.64 -2.61 -8.55
C LEU A 11 -7.91 -3.44 -8.77
N ALA A 12 -8.28 -4.29 -7.82
CA ALA A 12 -9.51 -5.03 -7.85
C ALA A 12 -10.73 -4.23 -7.34
N GLY A 13 -10.51 -2.98 -6.92
CA GLY A 13 -11.59 -2.09 -6.50
C GLY A 13 -11.66 -1.77 -5.02
N TYR A 14 -10.77 -2.33 -4.20
CA TYR A 14 -10.73 -2.04 -2.76
C TYR A 14 -9.93 -0.77 -2.49
N THR A 15 -10.45 0.37 -2.95
CA THR A 15 -9.77 1.65 -2.73
C THR A 15 -10.32 2.32 -1.47
N PRO A 16 -9.44 2.79 -0.57
CA PRO A 16 -9.87 3.56 0.59
C PRO A 16 -10.58 4.84 0.17
N ALA A 17 -11.49 5.33 1.00
CA ALA A 17 -12.21 6.56 0.72
C ALA A 17 -11.23 7.71 0.45
N GLY A 18 -11.48 8.46 -0.62
CA GLY A 18 -10.62 9.57 -1.02
C GLY A 18 -9.44 9.19 -1.90
N TYR A 19 -9.23 7.90 -2.15
CA TYR A 19 -8.15 7.44 -3.02
C TYR A 19 -8.75 6.64 -4.17
N ALA A 20 -8.35 6.99 -5.38
CA ALA A 20 -8.73 6.24 -6.57
C ALA A 20 -7.45 5.70 -7.18
N ALA A 21 -7.26 4.38 -7.11
CA ALA A 21 -6.08 3.74 -7.66
C ALA A 21 -6.50 2.78 -8.75
N VAL A 22 -6.14 3.08 -9.99
CA VAL A 22 -6.39 2.22 -11.13
C VAL A 22 -5.09 1.77 -11.80
N THR A 23 -3.96 2.26 -11.33
CA THR A 23 -2.64 1.88 -11.84
C THR A 23 -1.69 1.62 -10.67
N ARG A 24 -0.61 0.89 -10.96
CA ARG A 24 0.45 0.63 -9.96
C ARG A 24 1.07 1.92 -9.44
N ARG A 25 1.23 2.90 -10.31
CA ARG A 25 1.79 4.20 -9.94
C ARG A 25 0.92 4.87 -8.88
N GLN A 26 -0.39 4.82 -9.05
CA GLN A 26 -1.31 5.41 -8.09
C GLN A 26 -1.27 4.70 -6.74
N VAL A 27 -1.10 3.38 -6.75
CA VAL A 27 -0.92 2.61 -5.51
C VAL A 27 0.36 3.06 -4.80
N SER A 28 1.45 3.24 -5.55
CA SER A 28 2.70 3.73 -4.98
C SER A 28 2.53 5.12 -4.38
N TYR A 29 1.84 6.02 -5.06
CA TYR A 29 1.55 7.35 -4.53
C TYR A 29 0.72 7.29 -3.26
N PHE A 30 -0.26 6.40 -3.21
CA PHE A 30 -1.05 6.20 -2.00
C PHE A 30 -0.17 5.85 -0.81
N LEU A 31 0.74 4.90 -0.99
CA LEU A 31 1.66 4.48 0.08
C LEU A 31 2.63 5.59 0.46
N MET A 32 3.14 6.32 -0.51
CA MET A 32 4.05 7.45 -0.26
C MET A 32 3.39 8.51 0.60
N LYS A 33 2.16 8.87 0.28
CA LYS A 33 1.42 9.87 1.03
C LYS A 33 0.99 9.38 2.40
N LEU A 34 0.53 8.14 2.47
CA LEU A 34 0.06 7.55 3.73
C LEU A 34 1.17 7.51 4.78
N PHE A 35 2.36 7.08 4.38
CA PHE A 35 3.49 6.91 5.30
C PHE A 35 4.47 8.07 5.27
N ASN A 36 4.22 9.08 4.44
CA ASN A 36 5.11 10.22 4.28
C ASN A 36 6.55 9.76 3.94
N VAL A 37 6.66 8.89 2.97
CA VAL A 37 7.93 8.36 2.48
C VAL A 37 8.09 8.66 1.00
N ASN A 38 9.31 8.53 0.48
CA ASN A 38 9.58 8.80 -0.93
C ASN A 38 9.40 7.54 -1.78
N GLU A 39 9.47 7.71 -3.09
CA GLU A 39 9.31 6.62 -4.04
C GLU A 39 10.35 5.53 -3.85
N SER A 40 11.59 5.90 -3.53
CA SER A 40 12.66 4.94 -3.30
C SER A 40 12.31 3.97 -2.17
N THR A 41 11.68 4.46 -1.12
CA THR A 41 11.28 3.64 0.01
C THR A 41 10.23 2.62 -0.41
N VAL A 42 9.20 3.05 -1.15
CA VAL A 42 8.16 2.14 -1.63
C VAL A 42 8.76 1.11 -2.59
N SER A 43 9.65 1.55 -3.47
CA SER A 43 10.35 0.67 -4.40
C SER A 43 11.16 -0.38 -3.66
N HIS A 44 11.83 0.02 -2.58
CA HIS A 44 12.60 -0.88 -1.74
C HIS A 44 11.71 -1.96 -1.11
N TRP A 45 10.55 -1.57 -0.58
CA TRP A 45 9.59 -2.52 -0.03
C TRP A 45 9.12 -3.52 -1.09
N ARG A 46 8.89 -3.03 -2.30
CA ARG A 46 8.47 -3.87 -3.43
C ARG A 46 9.52 -4.91 -3.77
N HIS A 47 10.79 -4.49 -3.83
CA HIS A 47 11.89 -5.40 -4.16
C HIS A 47 12.21 -6.38 -3.03
N ASN A 48 12.06 -5.96 -1.78
CA ASN A 48 12.26 -6.84 -0.63
C ASN A 48 11.09 -7.80 -0.41
N GLY A 49 9.97 -7.57 -1.07
CA GLY A 49 8.83 -8.45 -1.01
C GLY A 49 7.88 -8.23 0.16
N HIS A 50 8.18 -7.30 1.06
CA HIS A 50 7.26 -7.03 2.17
C HIS A 50 7.41 -5.62 2.71
N ILE A 51 6.32 -5.12 3.28
CA ILE A 51 6.29 -3.83 3.98
C ILE A 51 6.77 -4.07 5.42
N PRO A 52 7.57 -3.17 5.98
CA PRO A 52 8.00 -3.31 7.38
C PRO A 52 6.82 -3.53 8.31
N GLU A 53 6.99 -4.40 9.29
CA GLU A 53 5.94 -4.79 10.20
C GLU A 53 5.25 -3.58 10.87
N LYS A 54 6.01 -2.59 11.25
CA LYS A 54 5.50 -1.37 11.87
C LYS A 54 4.54 -0.63 10.93
N ARG A 55 4.92 -0.52 9.65
CA ARG A 55 4.09 0.14 8.65
C ARG A 55 2.87 -0.71 8.30
N ALA A 56 3.05 -2.02 8.24
CA ALA A 56 1.95 -2.93 8.00
C ALA A 56 0.90 -2.82 9.11
N ALA A 57 1.32 -2.70 10.36
CA ALA A 57 0.41 -2.52 11.49
C ALA A 57 -0.37 -1.21 11.39
N GLU A 58 0.28 -0.12 10.98
CA GLU A 58 -0.39 1.16 10.75
C GLU A 58 -1.44 1.04 9.65
N LEU A 59 -1.08 0.39 8.54
CA LEU A 59 -1.99 0.21 7.43
C LEU A 59 -3.21 -0.62 7.84
N LYS A 60 -3.00 -1.68 8.59
CA LYS A 60 -4.08 -2.52 9.09
C LYS A 60 -5.03 -1.74 9.99
N LYS A 61 -4.49 -0.85 10.80
CA LYS A 61 -5.29 -0.02 11.70
C LYS A 61 -6.13 1.00 10.93
N LEU A 62 -5.55 1.63 9.91
CA LEU A 62 -6.22 2.67 9.14
C LEU A 62 -7.14 2.11 8.06
N PHE A 63 -6.73 1.05 7.40
CA PHE A 63 -7.47 0.46 6.29
C PHE A 63 -7.48 -1.06 6.42
N PRO A 64 -8.31 -1.60 7.33
CA PRO A 64 -8.34 -3.05 7.57
C PRO A 64 -8.60 -3.89 6.32
N GLU A 65 -9.39 -3.36 5.38
CA GLU A 65 -9.73 -4.09 4.16
C GLU A 65 -8.51 -4.38 3.29
N LEU A 66 -7.52 -3.50 3.34
CA LEU A 66 -6.30 -3.69 2.54
C LEU A 66 -5.34 -4.67 3.18
N ALA A 67 -5.41 -4.80 4.49
CA ALA A 67 -4.50 -5.63 5.25
C ALA A 67 -5.09 -6.98 5.66
N ASP A 68 -6.37 -7.16 5.43
CA ASP A 68 -7.06 -8.39 5.78
C ASP A 68 -6.73 -9.49 4.77
N ASP A 69 -6.40 -10.62 5.27
CA ASP A 69 -6.08 -11.80 4.45
C ASP A 69 -7.32 -12.59 4.07
#